data_e4b6504d3bd788b0dfe3a125e6c3ff6d
#
_entry.id   e4b6504d3bd788b0dfe3a125e6c3ff6d
#
_cell.length_a   1.000
_cell.length_b   1.000
_cell.length_c   1.000
_cell.angle_alpha   90.00
_cell.angle_beta   90.00
_cell.angle_gamma   90.00
#
_symmetry.space_group_name_H-M   'P 1'
#
loop_
_entity.id
_entity.type
_entity.pdbx_description
1 polymer ?
#
loop_
_entity_poly.entity_id
_entity_poly.type
_entity_poly.pdbx_seq_one_letter_code
_entity_poly.pdbx_strand_id
1 'polypeptide(L)'
;MDAEAAVAVVHAARPVESVLLMRRSRRENDPWSGHWSFPGGRREPRDADLVDTALRELSEECGFDLSRLQLDRAFPIRHAGQQMGRLIMVAPFLFRVDEAFAVTPDGVEAEEAIWYPLATFRNLASHQSDAVPGLPGGRTMPGIPLHGVPLWGFTYRVLCEWLEVPEPKGI
;
A
#
# COMPACT_ATOMS: atom_id res chain seq x y z
N MET A 1 4.30 9.95 -18.75
CA MET A 1 4.38 10.72 -17.49
C MET A 1 5.21 9.89 -16.53
N ASP A 2 6.31 10.44 -16.07
CA ASP A 2 7.22 9.71 -15.18
C ASP A 2 6.62 9.67 -13.77
N ALA A 3 6.87 8.57 -13.05
CA ALA A 3 6.44 8.48 -11.65
C ALA A 3 7.36 9.33 -10.76
N GLU A 4 6.75 9.98 -9.77
CA GLU A 4 7.43 10.84 -8.79
C GLU A 4 7.49 10.19 -7.39
N ALA A 5 6.87 9.02 -7.26
CA ALA A 5 6.85 8.23 -6.03
C ALA A 5 6.87 6.73 -6.34
N ALA A 6 7.25 5.94 -5.35
CA ALA A 6 7.27 4.49 -5.46
C ALA A 6 6.75 3.82 -4.18
N VAL A 7 6.22 2.62 -4.32
CA VAL A 7 5.80 1.79 -3.18
C VAL A 7 6.36 0.38 -3.29
N ALA A 8 6.63 -0.23 -2.15
CA ALA A 8 7.05 -1.61 -2.03
C ALA A 8 5.84 -2.51 -1.72
N VAL A 9 5.46 -3.36 -2.68
CA VAL A 9 4.51 -4.44 -2.49
C VAL A 9 5.30 -5.66 -2.04
N VAL A 10 5.37 -5.94 -0.75
CA VAL A 10 6.18 -7.04 -0.22
C VAL A 10 5.30 -8.27 0.02
N HIS A 11 5.56 -9.32 -0.72
CA HIS A 11 4.87 -10.62 -0.63
C HIS A 11 5.69 -11.61 0.17
N ALA A 12 5.11 -12.19 1.22
CA ALA A 12 5.67 -13.30 1.97
C ALA A 12 4.91 -14.59 1.65
N ALA A 13 5.66 -15.68 1.38
CA ALA A 13 5.06 -16.97 1.06
C ALA A 13 4.62 -17.74 2.31
N ARG A 14 5.31 -17.56 3.44
CA ARG A 14 5.11 -18.33 4.69
C ARG A 14 5.11 -17.42 5.94
N PRO A 15 4.57 -17.87 7.08
CA PRO A 15 3.81 -19.11 7.30
C PRO A 15 2.42 -19.09 6.62
N VAL A 16 1.91 -17.90 6.32
CA VAL A 16 0.67 -17.64 5.57
C VAL A 16 0.99 -16.70 4.43
N GLU A 17 0.56 -17.02 3.23
CA GLU A 17 0.73 -16.14 2.06
C GLU A 17 0.13 -14.77 2.35
N SER A 18 0.95 -13.75 2.38
CA SER A 18 0.55 -12.44 2.87
C SER A 18 1.28 -11.29 2.17
N VAL A 19 0.75 -10.10 2.31
CA VAL A 19 1.37 -8.86 1.84
C VAL A 19 1.57 -7.90 3.02
N LEU A 20 2.68 -7.18 3.01
CA LEU A 20 2.95 -6.15 4.01
C LEU A 20 2.09 -4.91 3.72
N LEU A 21 1.34 -4.49 4.71
CA LEU A 21 0.61 -3.23 4.73
C LEU A 21 1.00 -2.44 5.96
N MET A 22 1.02 -1.13 5.83
CA MET A 22 1.19 -0.22 6.94
C MET A 22 0.01 0.74 7.07
N ARG A 23 -0.27 1.21 8.27
CA ARG A 23 -1.22 2.29 8.53
C ARG A 23 -0.45 3.57 8.79
N ARG A 24 -0.72 4.60 7.98
CA ARG A 24 -0.09 5.91 8.12
C ARG A 24 -0.46 6.53 9.46
N SER A 25 0.52 7.16 10.10
CA SER A 25 0.29 7.90 11.33
C SER A 25 -0.70 9.04 11.13
N ARG A 26 -1.44 9.36 12.19
CA ARG A 26 -2.40 10.46 12.16
C ARG A 26 -1.67 11.80 12.25
N ARG A 27 -1.80 12.60 11.19
CA ARG A 27 -1.22 13.95 11.10
C ARG A 27 -2.27 14.96 10.66
N GLU A 28 -2.23 16.16 11.25
CA GLU A 28 -3.02 17.29 10.76
C GLU A 28 -2.58 17.63 9.33
N ASN A 29 -3.54 17.94 8.45
CA ASN A 29 -3.33 18.30 7.05
C ASN A 29 -2.77 17.19 6.13
N ASP A 30 -2.67 15.95 6.58
CA ASP A 30 -2.42 14.81 5.69
C ASP A 30 -3.76 14.14 5.33
N PRO A 31 -4.22 14.23 4.07
CA PRO A 31 -5.49 13.64 3.65
C PRO A 31 -5.49 12.10 3.70
N TRP A 32 -4.33 11.47 3.76
CA TRP A 32 -4.19 10.01 3.91
C TRP A 32 -3.90 9.57 5.34
N SER A 33 -4.08 10.48 6.30
CA SER A 33 -3.87 10.24 7.73
C SER A 33 -4.68 9.05 8.22
N GLY A 34 -4.02 8.06 8.81
CA GLY A 34 -4.63 6.85 9.34
C GLY A 34 -5.07 5.82 8.27
N HIS A 35 -4.80 6.03 6.99
CA HIS A 35 -5.15 5.10 5.92
C HIS A 35 -4.12 3.98 5.77
N TRP A 36 -4.61 2.81 5.33
CA TRP A 36 -3.76 1.68 4.97
C TRP A 36 -3.11 1.88 3.60
N SER A 37 -1.84 1.58 3.51
CA SER A 37 -1.06 1.67 2.28
C SER A 37 0.05 0.63 2.23
N PHE A 38 0.67 0.45 1.06
CA PHE A 38 2.01 -0.10 0.99
C PHE A 38 3.01 0.90 1.56
N PRO A 39 4.15 0.44 2.12
CA PRO A 39 5.29 1.31 2.38
C PRO A 39 5.73 2.04 1.11
N GLY A 40 6.02 3.32 1.21
CA GLY A 40 6.46 4.08 0.05
C GLY A 40 6.26 5.58 0.15
N GLY A 41 6.94 6.30 -0.72
CA GLY A 41 6.94 7.75 -0.73
C GLY A 41 7.53 8.36 -1.99
N ARG A 42 7.88 9.64 -1.90
CA ARG A 42 8.44 10.39 -3.02
C ARG A 42 9.93 10.08 -3.21
N ARG A 43 10.34 10.08 -4.50
CA ARG A 43 11.75 9.97 -4.85
C ARG A 43 12.54 11.14 -4.28
N GLU A 44 13.65 10.83 -3.65
CA GLU A 44 14.62 11.79 -3.18
C GLU A 44 15.85 11.87 -4.11
N PRO A 45 16.61 12.98 -4.08
CA PRO A 45 17.81 13.13 -4.91
C PRO A 45 18.88 12.06 -4.68
N ARG A 46 18.89 11.42 -3.51
CA ARG A 46 19.81 10.31 -3.16
C ARG A 46 19.40 8.97 -3.77
N ASP A 47 18.16 8.82 -4.21
CA ASP A 47 17.66 7.57 -4.79
C ASP A 47 18.15 7.48 -6.25
N ALA A 48 18.89 6.45 -6.59
CA ALA A 48 19.36 6.23 -7.96
C ALA A 48 18.17 6.09 -8.95
N ASP A 49 17.13 5.38 -8.50
CA ASP A 49 15.89 5.21 -9.24
C ASP A 49 14.69 4.97 -8.29
N LEU A 50 13.53 4.66 -8.85
CA LEU A 50 12.30 4.41 -8.08
C LEU A 50 12.30 3.08 -7.30
N VAL A 51 13.14 2.11 -7.67
CA VAL A 51 13.32 0.88 -6.88
C VAL A 51 14.04 1.23 -5.58
N ASP A 52 15.09 2.07 -5.65
CA ASP A 52 15.78 2.55 -4.45
C ASP A 52 14.84 3.36 -3.55
N THR A 53 13.96 4.18 -4.14
CA THR A 53 12.91 4.88 -3.38
C THR A 53 12.05 3.89 -2.59
N ALA A 54 11.52 2.86 -3.25
CA ALA A 54 10.66 1.87 -2.60
C ALA A 54 11.38 1.10 -1.47
N LEU A 55 12.65 0.74 -1.69
CA LEU A 55 13.47 0.04 -0.69
C LEU A 55 13.81 0.94 0.51
N ARG A 56 14.17 2.20 0.27
CA ARG A 56 14.45 3.18 1.32
C ARG A 56 13.23 3.41 2.20
N GLU A 57 12.07 3.69 1.60
CA GLU A 57 10.83 3.93 2.34
C GLU A 57 10.39 2.70 3.15
N LEU A 58 10.55 1.50 2.59
CA LEU A 58 10.29 0.25 3.32
C LEU A 58 11.14 0.14 4.59
N SER A 59 12.43 0.46 4.48
CA SER A 59 13.36 0.45 5.61
C SER A 59 12.98 1.52 6.64
N GLU A 60 12.72 2.75 6.20
CA GLU A 60 12.40 3.89 7.07
C GLU A 60 11.07 3.70 7.80
N GLU A 61 10.01 3.28 7.11
CA GLU A 61 8.65 3.20 7.66
C GLU A 61 8.38 1.90 8.42
N CYS A 62 9.00 0.77 8.03
CA CYS A 62 8.70 -0.56 8.56
C CYS A 62 9.90 -1.25 9.24
N GLY A 63 11.09 -0.62 9.24
CA GLY A 63 12.30 -1.21 9.82
C GLY A 63 12.69 -2.53 9.15
N PHE A 64 12.44 -2.65 7.84
CA PHE A 64 12.59 -3.90 7.10
C PHE A 64 13.41 -3.69 5.83
N ASP A 65 14.65 -4.22 5.84
CA ASP A 65 15.59 -4.07 4.74
C ASP A 65 15.45 -5.19 3.72
N LEU A 66 15.21 -4.81 2.48
CA LEU A 66 15.32 -5.66 1.31
C LEU A 66 16.38 -5.15 0.34
N SER A 67 16.79 -6.00 -0.57
CA SER A 67 17.67 -5.64 -1.68
C SER A 67 16.94 -5.81 -3.02
N ARG A 68 17.55 -5.35 -4.07
CA ARG A 68 17.05 -5.54 -5.45
C ARG A 68 16.93 -7.01 -5.86
N LEU A 69 17.62 -7.93 -5.14
CA LEU A 69 17.54 -9.37 -5.42
C LEU A 69 16.14 -9.96 -5.15
N GLN A 70 15.37 -9.33 -4.26
CA GLN A 70 14.00 -9.73 -3.98
C GLN A 70 12.98 -9.12 -4.95
N LEU A 71 13.39 -8.23 -5.85
CA LEU A 71 12.50 -7.63 -6.85
C LEU A 71 12.02 -8.70 -7.85
N ASP A 72 10.72 -8.94 -7.88
CA ASP A 72 10.06 -9.86 -8.82
C ASP A 72 9.62 -9.14 -10.10
N ARG A 73 8.92 -8.02 -9.94
CA ARG A 73 8.43 -7.22 -11.07
C ARG A 73 8.05 -5.79 -10.69
N ALA A 74 7.94 -4.94 -11.70
CA ALA A 74 7.26 -3.66 -11.61
C ALA A 74 5.82 -3.78 -12.12
N PHE A 75 4.88 -3.13 -11.45
CA PHE A 75 3.52 -2.93 -11.97
C PHE A 75 3.46 -1.66 -12.83
N PRO A 76 2.41 -1.49 -13.65
CA PRO A 76 2.20 -0.25 -14.36
C PRO A 76 2.10 0.95 -13.41
N ILE A 77 2.72 2.06 -13.81
CA ILE A 77 2.60 3.34 -13.09
C ILE A 77 1.14 3.78 -13.07
N ARG A 78 0.67 4.18 -11.91
CA ARG A 78 -0.71 4.60 -11.70
C ARG A 78 -0.78 5.88 -10.88
N HIS A 79 -1.87 6.62 -11.05
CA HIS A 79 -2.13 7.76 -10.20
C HIS A 79 -2.75 7.36 -8.86
N ALA A 80 -2.31 8.05 -7.81
CA ALA A 80 -2.89 8.01 -6.48
C ALA A 80 -3.45 9.38 -6.10
N GLY A 81 -4.36 9.42 -5.12
CA GLY A 81 -4.81 10.67 -4.50
C GLY A 81 -5.88 11.45 -5.25
N GLN A 82 -6.35 11.00 -6.41
CA GLN A 82 -7.38 11.71 -7.19
C GLN A 82 -8.63 12.03 -6.37
N GLN A 83 -9.08 11.09 -5.54
CA GLN A 83 -10.27 11.28 -4.69
C GLN A 83 -10.06 12.28 -3.55
N MET A 84 -8.79 12.57 -3.21
CA MET A 84 -8.38 13.52 -2.19
C MET A 84 -7.93 14.87 -2.78
N GLY A 85 -8.22 15.12 -4.08
CA GLY A 85 -7.83 16.34 -4.76
C GLY A 85 -6.33 16.46 -5.05
N ARG A 86 -5.57 15.39 -4.93
CA ARG A 86 -4.14 15.33 -5.25
C ARG A 86 -3.88 14.22 -6.26
N LEU A 87 -3.07 14.51 -7.26
CA LEU A 87 -2.68 13.54 -8.27
C LEU A 87 -1.17 13.30 -8.18
N ILE A 88 -0.78 12.08 -7.82
CA ILE A 88 0.61 11.65 -7.73
C ILE A 88 0.78 10.40 -8.58
N MET A 89 1.79 10.40 -9.45
CA MET A 89 2.14 9.22 -10.25
C MET A 89 3.05 8.30 -9.42
N VAL A 90 2.62 7.06 -9.21
CA VAL A 90 3.29 6.10 -8.32
C VAL A 90 3.66 4.84 -9.07
N ALA A 91 4.89 4.37 -8.89
CA ALA A 91 5.40 3.10 -9.41
C ALA A 91 5.36 2.02 -8.32
N PRO A 92 4.52 0.99 -8.43
CA PRO A 92 4.54 -0.13 -7.49
C PRO A 92 5.55 -1.19 -7.93
N PHE A 93 6.34 -1.69 -6.97
CA PHE A 93 7.31 -2.76 -7.17
C PHE A 93 6.99 -3.95 -6.28
N LEU A 94 6.87 -5.14 -6.87
CA LEU A 94 6.66 -6.38 -6.14
C LEU A 94 8.00 -6.98 -5.72
N PHE A 95 8.16 -7.15 -4.42
CA PHE A 95 9.28 -7.87 -3.82
C PHE A 95 8.77 -9.18 -3.22
N ARG A 96 9.56 -10.25 -3.33
CA ARG A 96 9.22 -11.55 -2.75
C ARG A 96 10.19 -11.94 -1.66
N VAL A 97 9.63 -12.43 -0.55
CA VAL A 97 10.36 -13.03 0.55
C VAL A 97 9.76 -14.40 0.89
N ASP A 98 10.59 -15.30 1.40
CA ASP A 98 10.13 -16.65 1.75
C ASP A 98 9.21 -16.64 2.98
N GLU A 99 9.53 -15.80 3.95
CA GLU A 99 8.81 -15.72 5.22
C GLU A 99 8.46 -14.30 5.61
N ALA A 100 7.32 -14.16 6.29
CA ALA A 100 6.94 -12.92 6.94
C ALA A 100 7.85 -12.67 8.15
N PHE A 101 8.64 -11.61 8.09
CA PHE A 101 9.51 -11.20 9.20
C PHE A 101 8.79 -10.27 10.16
N ALA A 102 9.35 -10.11 11.35
CA ALA A 102 8.93 -9.07 12.25
C ALA A 102 9.16 -7.69 11.59
N VAL A 103 8.14 -6.85 11.60
CA VAL A 103 8.20 -5.48 11.13
C VAL A 103 7.99 -4.54 12.30
N THR A 104 8.70 -3.44 12.30
CA THR A 104 8.59 -2.43 13.36
C THR A 104 8.26 -1.09 12.70
N PRO A 105 7.00 -0.63 12.77
CA PRO A 105 6.65 0.69 12.29
C PRO A 105 7.45 1.75 13.05
N ASP A 106 7.86 2.80 12.37
CA ASP A 106 8.70 3.85 12.93
C ASP A 106 7.98 4.70 14.00
N GLY A 107 6.65 4.61 14.08
CA GLY A 107 5.81 5.38 14.98
C GLY A 107 5.65 6.86 14.60
N VAL A 108 6.35 7.30 13.56
CA VAL A 108 6.33 8.67 13.07
C VAL A 108 5.52 8.77 11.78
N GLU A 109 5.82 7.97 10.79
CA GLU A 109 5.11 7.91 9.51
C GLU A 109 4.15 6.73 9.43
N ALA A 110 4.51 5.61 10.06
CA ALA A 110 3.68 4.42 10.20
C ALA A 110 3.36 4.15 11.67
N GLU A 111 2.08 4.07 12.03
CA GLU A 111 1.63 3.73 13.39
C GLU A 111 1.38 2.23 13.58
N GLU A 112 1.17 1.50 12.49
CA GLU A 112 0.91 0.06 12.48
C GLU A 112 1.46 -0.55 11.19
N ALA A 113 1.98 -1.78 11.28
CA ALA A 113 2.36 -2.58 10.13
C ALA A 113 1.94 -4.03 10.34
N ILE A 114 1.36 -4.65 9.32
CA ILE A 114 0.83 -6.00 9.38
C ILE A 114 1.15 -6.80 8.13
N TRP A 115 1.27 -8.10 8.29
CA TRP A 115 1.22 -9.07 7.20
C TRP A 115 -0.23 -9.47 6.96
N TYR A 116 -0.83 -8.91 5.91
CA TYR A 116 -2.23 -9.12 5.57
C TYR A 116 -2.40 -10.40 4.74
N PRO A 117 -3.20 -11.39 5.19
CA PRO A 117 -3.36 -12.67 4.48
C PRO A 117 -4.04 -12.48 3.12
N LEU A 118 -3.40 -12.96 2.04
CA LEU A 118 -3.96 -12.83 0.69
C LEU A 118 -5.22 -13.68 0.47
N ALA A 119 -5.39 -14.76 1.23
CA ALA A 119 -6.62 -15.55 1.20
C ALA A 119 -7.85 -14.72 1.60
N THR A 120 -7.70 -13.80 2.58
CA THR A 120 -8.77 -12.87 2.97
C THR A 120 -9.08 -11.91 1.85
N PHE A 121 -8.07 -11.41 1.13
CA PHE A 121 -8.27 -10.51 0.00
C PHE A 121 -8.96 -11.22 -1.19
N ARG A 122 -8.62 -12.47 -1.46
CA ARG A 122 -9.25 -13.26 -2.54
C ARG A 122 -10.69 -13.66 -2.24
N ASN A 123 -11.12 -13.56 -0.99
CA ASN A 123 -12.52 -13.83 -0.61
C ASN A 123 -13.40 -12.63 -0.97
N LEU A 124 -14.18 -12.76 -2.04
CA LEU A 124 -15.05 -11.67 -2.51
C LEU A 124 -16.08 -11.19 -1.47
N ALA A 125 -16.46 -12.05 -0.53
CA ALA A 125 -17.36 -11.66 0.56
C ALA A 125 -16.72 -10.65 1.56
N SER A 126 -15.40 -10.49 1.51
CA SER A 126 -14.68 -9.49 2.32
C SER A 126 -14.72 -8.09 1.71
N HIS A 127 -15.10 -7.97 0.43
CA HIS A 127 -15.12 -6.70 -0.29
C HIS A 127 -16.47 -6.02 -0.10
N GLN A 128 -16.42 -4.74 0.24
CA GLN A 128 -17.62 -3.91 0.42
C GLN A 128 -17.32 -2.44 0.09
N SER A 129 -18.36 -1.61 0.08
CA SER A 129 -18.19 -0.17 -0.05
C SER A 129 -18.40 0.49 1.30
N ASP A 130 -17.38 1.15 1.81
CA ASP A 130 -17.40 1.81 3.10
C ASP A 130 -17.12 3.31 2.98
N ALA A 131 -17.64 4.07 3.96
CA ALA A 131 -17.26 5.46 4.13
C ALA A 131 -15.77 5.54 4.49
N VAL A 132 -15.04 6.37 3.76
CA VAL A 132 -13.60 6.56 3.99
C VAL A 132 -13.39 7.83 4.81
N PRO A 133 -12.72 7.74 5.98
CA PRO A 133 -12.37 8.92 6.76
C PRO A 133 -11.59 9.96 5.94
N GLY A 134 -11.96 11.22 6.05
CA GLY A 134 -11.29 12.31 5.34
C GLY A 134 -11.71 12.53 3.89
N LEU A 135 -12.51 11.65 3.29
CA LEU A 135 -13.08 11.91 1.96
C LEU A 135 -14.16 12.99 2.00
N PRO A 136 -14.11 13.97 1.09
CA PRO A 136 -15.14 15.00 1.00
C PRO A 136 -16.54 14.39 0.77
N GLY A 137 -17.54 14.87 1.51
CA GLY A 137 -18.93 14.47 1.35
C GLY A 137 -19.28 13.07 1.87
N GLY A 138 -18.44 12.44 2.69
CA GLY A 138 -18.72 11.12 3.27
C GLY A 138 -18.89 10.01 2.22
N ARG A 139 -18.18 10.13 1.10
CA ARG A 139 -18.30 9.16 0.00
C ARG A 139 -17.80 7.78 0.42
N THR A 140 -18.55 6.78 -0.01
CA THR A 140 -18.14 5.38 0.11
C THR A 140 -17.23 4.99 -1.07
N MET A 141 -16.27 4.14 -0.79
CA MET A 141 -15.35 3.59 -1.78
C MET A 141 -15.28 2.08 -1.65
N PRO A 142 -15.08 1.36 -2.76
CA PRO A 142 -14.83 -0.08 -2.70
C PRO A 142 -13.52 -0.36 -1.95
N GLY A 143 -13.54 -1.39 -1.12
CA GLY A 143 -12.40 -1.76 -0.29
C GLY A 143 -12.67 -2.98 0.58
N ILE A 144 -11.82 -3.15 1.57
CA ILE A 144 -11.97 -4.18 2.62
C ILE A 144 -11.85 -3.51 3.98
N PRO A 145 -12.78 -3.77 4.92
CA PRO A 145 -12.65 -3.29 6.29
C PRO A 145 -11.38 -3.85 6.93
N LEU A 146 -10.58 -2.98 7.53
CA LEU A 146 -9.33 -3.36 8.16
C LEU A 146 -9.06 -2.46 9.38
N HIS A 147 -9.18 -3.01 10.59
CA HIS A 147 -8.96 -2.32 11.86
C HIS A 147 -9.67 -0.94 11.95
N GLY A 148 -10.93 -0.88 11.52
CA GLY A 148 -11.75 0.32 11.61
C GLY A 148 -11.54 1.37 10.52
N VAL A 149 -10.60 1.14 9.58
CA VAL A 149 -10.40 1.98 8.40
C VAL A 149 -10.34 1.08 7.17
N PRO A 150 -11.10 1.35 6.10
CA PRO A 150 -11.07 0.49 4.93
C PRO A 150 -9.71 0.54 4.23
N LEU A 151 -9.24 -0.63 3.76
CA LEU A 151 -8.20 -0.73 2.75
C LEU A 151 -8.83 -0.41 1.40
N TRP A 152 -8.50 0.71 0.78
CA TRP A 152 -9.18 1.26 -0.38
C TRP A 152 -8.22 1.94 -1.37
N GLY A 153 -8.75 2.49 -2.45
CA GLY A 153 -8.03 3.41 -3.32
C GLY A 153 -6.90 2.76 -4.10
N PHE A 154 -5.73 3.43 -4.14
CA PHE A 154 -4.55 2.99 -4.89
C PHE A 154 -4.10 1.59 -4.47
N THR A 155 -3.89 1.38 -3.17
CA THR A 155 -3.40 0.10 -2.61
C THR A 155 -4.36 -1.04 -2.92
N TYR A 156 -5.64 -0.83 -2.71
CA TYR A 156 -6.69 -1.80 -3.02
C TYR A 156 -6.70 -2.17 -4.52
N ARG A 157 -6.62 -1.20 -5.42
CA ARG A 157 -6.61 -1.45 -6.88
C ARG A 157 -5.38 -2.22 -7.34
N VAL A 158 -4.20 -1.91 -6.79
CA VAL A 158 -2.97 -2.67 -7.08
C VAL A 158 -3.10 -4.12 -6.63
N LEU A 159 -3.71 -4.36 -5.46
CA LEU A 159 -3.97 -5.73 -4.99
C LEU A 159 -4.99 -6.45 -5.88
N CYS A 160 -6.07 -5.79 -6.30
CA CYS A 160 -7.05 -6.37 -7.21
C CYS A 160 -6.39 -6.80 -8.53
N GLU A 161 -5.57 -5.93 -9.12
CA GLU A 161 -4.85 -6.26 -10.36
C GLU A 161 -3.85 -7.40 -10.17
N TRP A 162 -3.03 -7.33 -9.11
CA TRP A 162 -2.03 -8.37 -8.85
C TRP A 162 -2.63 -9.74 -8.62
N LEU A 163 -3.74 -9.80 -7.88
CA LEU A 163 -4.38 -11.05 -7.47
C LEU A 163 -5.52 -11.47 -8.41
N GLU A 164 -5.73 -10.73 -9.49
CA GLU A 164 -6.81 -10.95 -10.47
C GLU A 164 -8.21 -11.00 -9.81
N VAL A 165 -8.38 -10.19 -8.77
CA VAL A 165 -9.65 -10.05 -8.07
C VAL A 165 -10.46 -8.92 -8.72
N PRO A 166 -11.71 -9.17 -9.18
CA PRO A 166 -12.51 -8.12 -9.78
C PRO A 166 -12.83 -7.01 -8.78
N GLU A 167 -12.61 -5.76 -9.17
CA GLU A 167 -13.10 -4.63 -8.39
C GLU A 167 -14.63 -4.68 -8.35
N PRO A 168 -15.27 -4.49 -7.17
CA PRO A 168 -16.72 -4.34 -7.11
C PRO A 168 -17.14 -3.20 -8.04
N LYS A 169 -18.03 -3.49 -8.95
CA LYS A 169 -18.64 -2.43 -9.79
C LYS A 169 -19.32 -1.48 -8.83
N GLY A 170 -18.95 -0.21 -8.88
CA GLY A 170 -19.52 0.82 -8.02
C GLY A 170 -21.04 0.74 -8.03
N ILE A 171 -21.58 0.70 -6.82
CA ILE A 171 -23.01 0.85 -6.58
C ILE A 171 -23.33 2.33 -6.66
#